data_d5e479ac9f977f89f2839519a01afbd2
#
_entry.id   d5e479ac9f977f89f2839519a01afbd2
#
_cell.length_a   1.000
_cell.length_b   1.000
_cell.length_c   1.000
_cell.angle_alpha   90.00
_cell.angle_beta   90.00
_cell.angle_gamma   90.00
#
_symmetry.space_group_name_H-M   'P 1'
#
loop_
_entity.id
_entity.type
_entity.pdbx_description
1 polymer ?
#
loop_
_entity_poly.entity_id
_entity_poly.type
_entity_poly.pdbx_seq_one_letter_code
_entity_poly.pdbx_strand_id
1 'polypeptide(L)'
;MNDDIVKRLDRLESIDAIRQLAAKYSLALDMRDADAWVGLFPEDVKVGNGETGRAALRTWFDDTMRQQFDCTSHHIGGHIIEFDDPDHAQGVVYSKNEHETGPEWVIMQMIYVDRYERIDGRWYFRRRLPL
;
A
#
# COMPACT_ATOMS: atom_id res chain seq x y z
N MET A 1 -26.20 17.18 13.08
CA MET A 1 -25.78 17.02 11.69
C MET A 1 -26.59 15.87 11.08
N ASN A 2 -26.98 15.99 9.85
CA ASN A 2 -27.75 14.97 9.14
C ASN A 2 -26.91 13.68 8.98
N ASP A 3 -27.48 12.50 9.26
CA ASP A 3 -26.79 11.21 9.14
C ASP A 3 -26.26 10.95 7.73
N ASP A 4 -26.99 11.40 6.71
CA ASP A 4 -26.53 11.27 5.31
C ASP A 4 -25.24 12.06 5.06
N ILE A 5 -25.17 13.28 5.58
CA ILE A 5 -23.96 14.11 5.47
C ILE A 5 -22.79 13.46 6.22
N VAL A 6 -23.04 12.95 7.42
CA VAL A 6 -22.01 12.27 8.22
C VAL A 6 -21.44 11.05 7.46
N LYS A 7 -22.32 10.24 6.87
CA LYS A 7 -21.90 9.07 6.07
C LYS A 7 -21.12 9.47 4.83
N ARG A 8 -21.51 10.56 4.17
CA ARG A 8 -20.82 11.07 2.99
C ARG A 8 -19.43 11.60 3.35
N LEU A 9 -19.32 12.32 4.47
CA LEU A 9 -18.01 12.78 4.98
C LEU A 9 -17.12 11.62 5.34
N ASP A 10 -17.65 10.62 6.07
CA ASP A 10 -16.90 9.43 6.41
C ASP A 10 -16.36 8.72 5.16
N ARG A 11 -17.19 8.59 4.13
CA ARG A 11 -16.79 8.00 2.86
C ARG A 11 -15.68 8.81 2.18
N LEU A 12 -15.80 10.13 2.14
CA LEU A 12 -14.79 10.99 1.52
C LEU A 12 -13.46 10.96 2.29
N GLU A 13 -13.53 11.01 3.62
CA GLU A 13 -12.33 10.89 4.47
C GLU A 13 -11.67 9.53 4.30
N SER A 14 -12.45 8.45 4.17
CA SER A 14 -11.94 7.11 3.93
C SER A 14 -11.25 7.01 2.55
N ILE A 15 -11.84 7.57 1.53
CA ILE A 15 -11.23 7.63 0.18
C ILE A 15 -9.88 8.35 0.25
N ASP A 16 -9.83 9.50 0.91
CA ASP A 16 -8.58 10.24 1.06
C ASP A 16 -7.52 9.42 1.81
N ALA A 17 -7.90 8.81 2.94
CA ALA A 17 -7.00 7.99 3.73
C ALA A 17 -6.46 6.79 2.93
N ILE A 18 -7.29 6.13 2.14
CA ILE A 18 -6.88 5.01 1.30
C ILE A 18 -5.92 5.48 0.19
N ARG A 19 -6.19 6.62 -0.44
CA ARG A 19 -5.27 7.21 -1.42
C ARG A 19 -3.93 7.56 -0.80
N GLN A 20 -3.94 8.05 0.43
CA GLN A 20 -2.72 8.33 1.20
C GLN A 20 -1.91 7.04 1.46
N LEU A 21 -2.56 5.90 1.68
CA LEU A 21 -1.85 4.62 1.83
C LEU A 21 -0.99 4.30 0.60
N ALA A 22 -1.56 4.44 -0.59
CA ALA A 22 -0.83 4.17 -1.83
C ALA A 22 0.35 5.12 -2.00
N ALA A 23 0.16 6.41 -1.73
CA ALA A 23 1.23 7.40 -1.80
C ALA A 23 2.33 7.13 -0.77
N LYS A 24 1.95 6.83 0.47
CA LYS A 24 2.90 6.51 1.55
C LYS A 24 3.68 5.22 1.28
N TYR A 25 3.03 4.23 0.68
CA TYR A 25 3.67 2.99 0.25
C TYR A 25 4.83 3.27 -0.72
N SER A 26 4.57 4.05 -1.75
CA SER A 26 5.58 4.44 -2.73
C SER A 26 6.73 5.22 -2.09
N LEU A 27 6.41 6.22 -1.28
CA LEU A 27 7.41 7.03 -0.62
C LEU A 27 8.29 6.21 0.34
N ALA A 28 7.67 5.35 1.15
CA ALA A 28 8.40 4.52 2.11
C ALA A 28 9.36 3.55 1.40
N LEU A 29 8.95 2.95 0.28
CA LEU A 29 9.83 2.12 -0.52
C LEU A 29 10.99 2.91 -1.11
N ASP A 30 10.71 4.04 -1.71
CA ASP A 30 11.74 4.87 -2.37
C ASP A 30 12.74 5.45 -1.38
N MET A 31 12.29 5.77 -0.18
CA MET A 31 13.13 6.28 0.90
C MET A 31 13.78 5.18 1.75
N ARG A 32 13.50 3.92 1.48
CA ARG A 32 13.96 2.77 2.26
C ARG A 32 13.57 2.88 3.74
N ASP A 33 12.36 3.39 3.99
CA ASP A 33 11.81 3.56 5.33
C ASP A 33 10.95 2.34 5.69
N ALA A 34 11.61 1.31 6.22
CA ALA A 34 10.96 0.06 6.57
C ALA A 34 9.89 0.22 7.65
N ASP A 35 10.12 1.08 8.65
CA ASP A 35 9.15 1.31 9.71
C ASP A 35 7.86 1.94 9.18
N ALA A 36 8.00 2.97 8.33
CA ALA A 36 6.85 3.61 7.70
C ALA A 36 6.09 2.64 6.80
N TRP A 37 6.81 1.83 6.03
CA TRP A 37 6.19 0.87 5.10
C TRP A 37 5.43 -0.22 5.84
N VAL A 38 6.05 -0.85 6.83
CA VAL A 38 5.42 -1.91 7.66
C VAL A 38 4.17 -1.40 8.38
N GLY A 39 4.20 -0.14 8.85
CA GLY A 39 3.07 0.48 9.53
C GLY A 39 1.83 0.71 8.67
N LEU A 40 1.93 0.55 7.34
CA LEU A 40 0.78 0.64 6.45
C LEU A 40 -0.08 -0.64 6.43
N PHE A 41 0.40 -1.69 7.06
CA PHE A 41 -0.25 -3.00 7.15
C PHE A 41 -0.66 -3.29 8.60
N PRO A 42 -1.74 -4.07 8.83
CA PRO A 42 -2.13 -4.42 10.19
C PRO A 42 -1.13 -5.37 10.85
N GLU A 43 -1.20 -5.49 12.18
CA GLU A 43 -0.28 -6.34 12.94
C GLU A 43 -0.32 -7.81 12.54
N ASP A 44 -1.48 -8.30 12.09
CA ASP A 44 -1.70 -9.69 11.68
C ASP A 44 -1.62 -9.88 10.16
N VAL A 45 -0.92 -9.02 9.45
CA VAL A 45 -0.76 -9.10 8.00
C VAL A 45 -0.18 -10.46 7.58
N LYS A 46 -0.69 -11.02 6.48
CA LYS A 46 -0.15 -12.24 5.89
C LYS A 46 0.91 -11.89 4.85
N VAL A 47 2.04 -12.58 4.94
CA VAL A 47 3.14 -12.46 3.98
C VAL A 47 3.09 -13.64 3.01
N GLY A 48 3.55 -13.45 1.78
CA GLY A 48 3.35 -14.39 0.68
C GLY A 48 3.93 -15.80 0.87
N ASN A 49 4.83 -15.99 1.83
CA ASN A 49 5.43 -17.30 2.13
C ASN A 49 4.67 -18.10 3.21
N GLY A 50 3.47 -17.66 3.57
CA GLY A 50 2.65 -18.29 4.64
C GLY A 50 2.94 -17.76 6.03
N GLU A 51 3.91 -16.89 6.22
CA GLU A 51 4.18 -16.24 7.49
C GLU A 51 3.20 -15.10 7.73
N THR A 52 3.06 -14.69 8.98
CA THR A 52 2.20 -13.59 9.39
C THR A 52 2.96 -12.60 10.27
N GLY A 53 2.49 -11.36 10.25
CA GLY A 53 2.96 -10.32 11.15
C GLY A 53 3.94 -9.36 10.51
N ARG A 54 4.07 -8.19 11.14
CA ARG A 54 4.93 -7.11 10.66
C ARG A 54 6.41 -7.46 10.68
N ALA A 55 6.85 -8.34 11.59
CA ALA A 55 8.24 -8.78 11.63
C ALA A 55 8.62 -9.56 10.37
N ALA A 56 7.75 -10.48 9.94
CA ALA A 56 7.94 -11.22 8.68
C ALA A 56 7.93 -10.30 7.48
N LEU A 57 7.04 -9.32 7.48
CA LEU A 57 6.95 -8.31 6.43
C LEU A 57 8.23 -7.47 6.34
N ARG A 58 8.78 -7.10 7.49
CA ARG A 58 10.04 -6.35 7.55
C ARG A 58 11.22 -7.15 7.02
N THR A 59 11.27 -8.44 7.32
CA THR A 59 12.30 -9.34 6.78
C THR A 59 12.24 -9.36 5.24
N TRP A 60 11.03 -9.47 4.70
CA TRP A 60 10.85 -9.38 3.24
C TRP A 60 11.37 -8.05 2.68
N PHE A 61 11.06 -6.95 3.35
CA PHE A 61 11.53 -5.62 2.93
C PHE A 61 13.05 -5.55 2.88
N ASP A 62 13.72 -6.01 3.95
CA ASP A 62 15.18 -5.97 4.05
C ASP A 62 15.83 -6.87 2.99
N ASP A 63 15.28 -8.06 2.77
CA ASP A 63 15.83 -9.02 1.81
C ASP A 63 15.58 -8.62 0.35
N THR A 64 14.46 -7.98 0.07
CA THR A 64 14.06 -7.64 -1.30
C THR A 64 14.50 -6.23 -1.68
N MET A 65 14.04 -5.24 -0.93
CA MET A 65 14.22 -3.84 -1.34
C MET A 65 15.64 -3.34 -1.10
N ARG A 66 16.24 -3.69 0.02
CA ARG A 66 17.58 -3.21 0.36
C ARG A 66 18.69 -3.93 -0.38
N GLN A 67 18.49 -5.21 -0.69
CA GLN A 67 19.53 -6.05 -1.28
C GLN A 67 19.47 -6.13 -2.80
N GLN A 68 18.26 -6.00 -3.39
CA GLN A 68 18.08 -6.21 -4.84
C GLN A 68 18.12 -4.94 -5.66
N PHE A 69 17.85 -3.78 -5.06
CA PHE A 69 17.75 -2.53 -5.80
C PHE A 69 18.64 -1.44 -5.19
N ASP A 70 19.40 -0.76 -6.04
CA ASP A 70 20.23 0.36 -5.64
C ASP A 70 19.35 1.59 -5.37
N CYS A 71 18.36 1.81 -6.25
CA CYS A 71 17.40 2.88 -6.06
C CYS A 71 16.08 2.55 -6.76
N THR A 72 14.98 3.08 -6.26
CA THR A 72 13.65 2.89 -6.86
C THR A 72 12.87 4.19 -6.91
N SER A 73 11.95 4.26 -7.87
CA SER A 73 11.01 5.37 -7.99
C SER A 73 9.65 4.82 -8.37
N HIS A 74 8.66 4.99 -7.49
CA HIS A 74 7.30 4.52 -7.70
C HIS A 74 6.38 5.69 -8.00
N HIS A 75 5.78 5.69 -9.19
CA HIS A 75 4.86 6.74 -9.63
C HIS A 75 3.45 6.18 -9.72
N ILE A 76 2.54 6.74 -8.92
CA ILE A 76 1.15 6.30 -8.90
C ILE A 76 0.38 7.03 -9.99
N GLY A 77 -0.37 6.25 -10.79
CA GLY A 77 -1.33 6.75 -11.77
C GLY A 77 -2.75 6.71 -11.22
N GLY A 78 -3.69 6.12 -11.97
CA GLY A 78 -5.08 6.02 -11.56
C GLY A 78 -5.28 5.14 -10.32
N HIS A 79 -6.26 5.50 -9.50
CA HIS A 79 -6.62 4.76 -8.28
C HIS A 79 -8.14 4.72 -8.18
N ILE A 80 -8.70 3.52 -8.27
CA ILE A 80 -10.15 3.27 -8.19
C ILE A 80 -10.41 2.52 -6.89
N ILE A 81 -11.38 2.98 -6.11
CA ILE A 81 -11.72 2.44 -4.79
C ILE A 81 -13.20 2.11 -4.75
N GLU A 82 -13.54 0.91 -4.31
CA GLU A 82 -14.91 0.46 -4.08
C GLU A 82 -15.05 -0.04 -2.64
N PHE A 83 -16.14 0.33 -1.98
CA PHE A 83 -16.40 -0.06 -0.60
C PHE A 83 -17.36 -1.25 -0.54
N ASP A 84 -16.99 -2.25 0.24
CA ASP A 84 -17.88 -3.37 0.57
C ASP A 84 -18.80 -2.99 1.74
N ASP A 85 -18.24 -2.26 2.71
CA ASP A 85 -18.92 -1.66 3.85
C ASP A 85 -18.09 -0.48 4.36
N PRO A 86 -18.50 0.26 5.43
CA PRO A 86 -17.73 1.40 5.90
C PRO A 86 -16.29 1.13 6.34
N ASP A 87 -15.97 -0.11 6.70
CA ASP A 87 -14.65 -0.50 7.22
C ASP A 87 -13.84 -1.39 6.26
N HIS A 88 -14.41 -1.76 5.12
CA HIS A 88 -13.77 -2.65 4.14
C HIS A 88 -13.90 -2.10 2.74
N ALA A 89 -12.79 -2.04 2.04
CA ALA A 89 -12.76 -1.57 0.65
C ALA A 89 -11.77 -2.38 -0.18
N GLN A 90 -11.89 -2.24 -1.47
CA GLN A 90 -10.97 -2.82 -2.43
C GLN A 90 -10.62 -1.77 -3.48
N GLY A 91 -9.50 -1.94 -4.12
CA GLY A 91 -9.07 -0.98 -5.12
C GLY A 91 -8.08 -1.51 -6.11
N VAL A 92 -7.91 -0.73 -7.17
CA VAL A 92 -6.93 -0.98 -8.23
C VAL A 92 -6.09 0.27 -8.38
N VAL A 93 -4.77 0.11 -8.37
CA VAL A 93 -3.82 1.21 -8.50
C VAL A 93 -2.89 0.94 -9.66
N TYR A 94 -2.83 1.89 -10.59
CA TYR A 94 -1.81 1.88 -11.65
C TYR A 94 -0.53 2.52 -11.12
N SER A 95 0.60 1.86 -11.36
CA SER A 95 1.90 2.38 -10.94
C SER A 95 2.95 2.15 -12.02
N LYS A 96 3.71 3.18 -12.31
CA LYS A 96 4.92 3.08 -13.12
C LYS A 96 6.11 3.08 -12.17
N ASN A 97 6.79 1.95 -12.07
CA ASN A 97 7.91 1.79 -11.16
C ASN A 97 9.21 1.73 -11.96
N GLU A 98 10.21 2.42 -11.46
CA GLU A 98 11.54 2.42 -12.04
C GLU A 98 12.55 1.98 -10.98
N HIS A 99 13.55 1.22 -11.38
CA HIS A 99 14.61 0.85 -10.45
C HIS A 99 15.96 0.73 -11.15
N GLU A 100 16.99 0.97 -10.35
CA GLU A 100 18.38 0.78 -10.75
C GLU A 100 18.91 -0.49 -10.11
N THR A 101 19.51 -1.35 -10.91
CA THR A 101 20.20 -2.56 -10.47
C THR A 101 21.51 -2.68 -11.24
N GLY A 102 22.62 -2.36 -10.58
CA GLY A 102 23.93 -2.27 -11.23
C GLY A 102 23.89 -1.24 -12.36
N PRO A 103 24.31 -1.61 -13.59
CA PRO A 103 24.32 -0.69 -14.73
C PRO A 103 22.95 -0.55 -15.42
N GLU A 104 21.94 -1.28 -14.97
CA GLU A 104 20.64 -1.31 -15.64
C GLU A 104 19.63 -0.38 -14.97
N TRP A 105 18.86 0.32 -15.81
CA TRP A 105 17.68 1.07 -15.40
C TRP A 105 16.45 0.38 -15.98
N VAL A 106 15.56 -0.09 -15.12
CA VAL A 106 14.39 -0.88 -15.51
C VAL A 106 13.12 -0.10 -15.24
N ILE A 107 12.20 -0.10 -16.20
CA ILE A 107 10.88 0.50 -16.07
C ILE A 107 9.85 -0.62 -16.06
N MET A 108 9.00 -0.64 -15.04
CA MET A 108 7.94 -1.63 -14.89
C MET A 108 6.58 -0.95 -14.81
N GLN A 109 5.66 -1.36 -15.67
CA GLN A 109 4.27 -0.96 -15.59
C GLN A 109 3.55 -1.96 -14.69
N MET A 110 2.89 -1.46 -13.64
CA MET A 110 2.26 -2.33 -12.64
C MET A 110 0.81 -1.95 -12.39
N ILE A 111 0.02 -2.95 -12.08
CA ILE A 111 -1.32 -2.79 -11.55
C ILE A 111 -1.33 -3.51 -10.20
N TYR A 112 -1.67 -2.80 -9.15
CA TYR A 112 -1.87 -3.39 -7.83
C TYR A 112 -3.35 -3.62 -7.60
N VAL A 113 -3.68 -4.81 -7.10
CA VAL A 113 -5.03 -5.12 -6.63
C VAL A 113 -4.97 -5.15 -5.11
N ASP A 114 -5.71 -4.26 -4.49
CA ASP A 114 -5.62 -4.01 -3.07
C ASP A 114 -6.91 -4.35 -2.34
N ARG A 115 -6.76 -4.78 -1.09
CA ARG A 115 -7.82 -4.80 -0.09
C ARG A 115 -7.42 -3.91 1.06
N TYR A 116 -8.37 -3.13 1.54
CA TYR A 116 -8.17 -2.17 2.63
C TYR A 116 -9.11 -2.49 3.77
N GLU A 117 -8.66 -2.24 4.98
CA GLU A 117 -9.47 -2.45 6.18
C GLU A 117 -9.24 -1.31 7.17
N ARG A 118 -10.33 -0.83 7.75
CA ARG A 118 -10.27 0.16 8.82
C ARG A 118 -10.34 -0.56 10.16
N ILE A 119 -9.32 -0.35 10.99
CA ILE A 119 -9.18 -0.93 12.33
C ILE A 119 -8.95 0.22 13.30
N ASP A 120 -9.79 0.35 14.31
CA ASP A 120 -9.70 1.42 15.31
C ASP A 120 -9.58 2.82 14.65
N GLY A 121 -10.40 3.05 13.63
CA GLY A 121 -10.47 4.34 12.93
C GLY A 121 -9.34 4.60 11.92
N ARG A 122 -8.42 3.68 11.75
CA ARG A 122 -7.28 3.82 10.82
C ARG A 122 -7.35 2.82 9.69
N TRP A 123 -7.12 3.29 8.47
CA TRP A 123 -7.07 2.44 7.29
C TRP A 123 -5.69 1.82 7.08
N TYR A 124 -5.69 0.54 6.65
CA TYR A 124 -4.50 -0.24 6.36
C TYR A 124 -4.67 -0.99 5.05
N PHE A 125 -3.54 -1.35 4.41
CA PHE A 125 -3.56 -2.42 3.42
C PHE A 125 -3.78 -3.75 4.15
N ARG A 126 -4.92 -4.39 3.92
CA ARG A 126 -5.07 -5.79 4.36
C ARG A 126 -4.26 -6.70 3.44
N ARG A 127 -4.23 -6.38 2.14
CA ARG A 127 -3.51 -7.15 1.14
C ARG A 127 -3.20 -6.27 -0.05
N ARG A 128 -2.01 -6.42 -0.62
CA ARG A 128 -1.63 -5.79 -1.87
C ARG A 128 -0.96 -6.80 -2.77
N LEU A 129 -1.50 -7.01 -3.99
CA LEU A 129 -0.95 -7.95 -4.97
C LEU A 129 -0.62 -7.21 -6.27
N PRO A 130 0.61 -7.34 -6.77
CA PRO A 130 0.94 -6.89 -8.12
C PRO A 130 0.37 -7.88 -9.15
N LEU A 131 -0.08 -7.35 -10.26
CA LEU A 131 -0.46 -8.14 -11.43
C LEU A 131 0.65 -8.11 -12.47
#